data_7a3d98b026af364a6bcfea337caa4b91
#
_entry.id   7a3d98b026af364a6bcfea337caa4b91
#
_cell.length_a   1.000
_cell.length_b   1.000
_cell.length_c   1.000
_cell.angle_alpha   90.00
_cell.angle_beta   90.00
_cell.angle_gamma   90.00
#
_symmetry.space_group_name_H-M   'P 1'
#
loop_
_entity.id
_entity.type
_entity.pdbx_description
1 polymer ?
#
loop_
_entity_poly.entity_id
_entity_poly.type
_entity_poly.pdbx_seq_one_letter_code
_entity_poly.pdbx_strand_id
1 'polypeptide(L)'
;MMDEMEQKICALVDARKDEIIAFAQDLWTHAELGFQEHRSAGKFAGIMKGLGLRTEEGLAVTGVKSYLKNSSDGPTICLMGELDGLPIPNHAYANPETGAAHCCGHNAQMAGVMGAALALSDPEVAAALHGNVVFFGVPAEEYVEIEKRNEMRRQGLIRYGCGKCELLRIGALDDVDIVVGHHASCEKKYLVANRSCNGFITKLYRFEGRSANAAGAPQDGIDAMSAANIAMHAVDVQRETFRDQDTVRVHGCLTKGGGAANIIADDVRMEYSIRGKTIEAYLDAARKVDRSMRAGAVATGCGLTITTLPGNLPIVPVKDATVVEDALKLVCGDTPVTWTGPEFHSTSSGDYGDISCQMPLLQFNTGGFRGHLHSADVELADPYDAYVVPAKVFALIAYKLLKGTADRARAIMESFEAVLTREQYLGSDGEHAHQRAHGLTAPAAPEGHHLCGLMSLLAVLFKRPHHPKSREICKERSRRHRSPSSVGLYRSTSIKRWFVRHNDLLNPRSEGTSK
;
A
#
# COMPACT_ATOMS: atom_id res chain seq x y z
N MET A 1 16.98 11.99 33.40
CA MET A 1 17.60 13.32 33.13
C MET A 1 18.45 13.15 31.87
N MET A 2 18.49 14.16 31.02
CA MET A 2 19.43 14.22 29.88
C MET A 2 20.88 14.27 30.37
N ASP A 3 21.77 13.51 29.70
CA ASP A 3 23.20 13.73 29.83
C ASP A 3 23.65 15.03 29.11
N GLU A 4 24.90 15.47 29.31
CA GLU A 4 25.39 16.74 28.73
C GLU A 4 25.32 16.75 27.19
N MET A 5 25.60 15.61 26.55
CA MET A 5 25.56 15.49 25.09
C MET A 5 24.12 15.49 24.57
N GLU A 6 23.18 14.83 25.26
CA GLU A 6 21.75 14.86 24.93
C GLU A 6 21.18 16.29 25.01
N GLN A 7 21.61 17.06 26.05
CA GLN A 7 21.25 18.50 26.18
C GLN A 7 21.82 19.31 25.02
N LYS A 8 23.09 19.08 24.67
CA LYS A 8 23.76 19.77 23.55
C LYS A 8 23.04 19.47 22.22
N ILE A 9 22.72 18.20 21.94
CA ILE A 9 21.98 17.79 20.71
C ILE A 9 20.64 18.54 20.63
N CYS A 10 19.87 18.55 21.71
CA CYS A 10 18.59 19.28 21.73
C CYS A 10 18.76 20.79 21.52
N ALA A 11 19.78 21.39 22.12
CA ALA A 11 20.07 22.81 21.96
C ALA A 11 20.50 23.16 20.53
N LEU A 12 21.27 22.30 19.86
CA LEU A 12 21.68 22.47 18.47
C LEU A 12 20.46 22.42 17.52
N VAL A 13 19.53 21.50 17.74
CA VAL A 13 18.27 21.44 16.98
C VAL A 13 17.45 22.71 17.22
N ASP A 14 17.29 23.15 18.48
CA ASP A 14 16.54 24.37 18.82
C ASP A 14 17.13 25.61 18.19
N ALA A 15 18.46 25.73 18.16
CA ALA A 15 19.17 26.84 17.52
C ALA A 15 18.90 26.95 16.01
N ARG A 16 18.52 25.85 15.37
CA ARG A 16 18.23 25.77 13.90
C ARG A 16 16.72 25.56 13.61
N LYS A 17 15.84 25.71 14.61
CA LYS A 17 14.40 25.43 14.47
C LYS A 17 13.74 26.17 13.30
N ASP A 18 14.08 27.45 13.09
CA ASP A 18 13.48 28.27 12.03
C ASP A 18 13.87 27.75 10.63
N GLU A 19 15.09 27.26 10.47
CA GLU A 19 15.55 26.62 9.24
C GLU A 19 14.84 25.28 8.99
N ILE A 20 14.66 24.47 10.03
CA ILE A 20 13.95 23.19 9.98
C ILE A 20 12.49 23.42 9.57
N ILE A 21 11.82 24.38 10.22
CA ILE A 21 10.44 24.76 9.91
C ILE A 21 10.32 25.28 8.48
N ALA A 22 11.22 26.18 8.05
CA ALA A 22 11.21 26.73 6.70
C ALA A 22 11.40 25.64 5.63
N PHE A 23 12.28 24.68 5.86
CA PHE A 23 12.46 23.53 4.96
C PHE A 23 11.19 22.68 4.86
N ALA A 24 10.57 22.34 5.98
CA ALA A 24 9.34 21.56 6.03
C ALA A 24 8.17 22.25 5.33
N GLN A 25 8.01 23.55 5.55
CA GLN A 25 6.95 24.36 4.93
C GLN A 25 7.16 24.52 3.43
N ASP A 26 8.40 24.61 2.99
CA ASP A 26 8.73 24.64 1.58
C ASP A 26 8.33 23.33 0.87
N LEU A 27 8.62 22.16 1.48
CA LEU A 27 8.15 20.87 0.97
C LEU A 27 6.61 20.80 0.98
N TRP A 28 5.97 21.25 2.07
CA TRP A 28 4.51 21.28 2.22
C TRP A 28 3.82 22.02 1.06
N THR A 29 4.39 23.12 0.62
CA THR A 29 3.81 23.95 -0.45
C THR A 29 4.24 23.55 -1.86
N HIS A 30 5.14 22.59 -2.00
CA HIS A 30 5.68 22.12 -3.28
C HIS A 30 5.75 20.60 -3.34
N ALA A 31 4.68 19.94 -2.90
CA ALA A 31 4.62 18.48 -2.89
C ALA A 31 4.75 17.91 -4.32
N GLU A 32 5.43 16.77 -4.43
CA GLU A 32 5.65 16.02 -5.65
C GLU A 32 5.16 14.57 -5.48
N LEU A 33 4.71 13.93 -6.55
CA LEU A 33 4.27 12.53 -6.51
C LEU A 33 5.46 11.58 -6.57
N GLY A 34 5.26 10.35 -6.13
CA GLY A 34 6.29 9.33 -6.06
C GLY A 34 7.03 9.07 -7.38
N PHE A 35 8.35 8.90 -7.30
CA PHE A 35 9.31 8.83 -8.42
C PHE A 35 9.39 10.11 -9.27
N GLN A 36 8.87 11.24 -8.78
CA GLN A 36 8.91 12.56 -9.42
C GLN A 36 9.43 13.65 -8.48
N GLU A 37 9.95 13.29 -7.31
CA GLU A 37 10.34 14.18 -6.19
C GLU A 37 11.69 14.88 -6.46
N HIS A 38 11.91 15.34 -7.70
CA HIS A 38 13.19 15.90 -8.13
C HIS A 38 13.57 17.18 -7.38
N ARG A 39 12.59 18.06 -7.10
CA ARG A 39 12.81 19.29 -6.37
C ARG A 39 13.10 19.04 -4.90
N SER A 40 12.28 18.22 -4.26
CA SER A 40 12.40 17.84 -2.84
C SER A 40 13.73 17.13 -2.58
N ALA A 41 14.08 16.18 -3.44
CA ALA A 41 15.35 15.45 -3.41
C ALA A 41 16.56 16.40 -3.59
N GLY A 42 16.52 17.27 -4.62
CA GLY A 42 17.58 18.22 -4.88
C GLY A 42 17.79 19.23 -3.74
N LYS A 43 16.70 19.66 -3.10
CA LYS A 43 16.78 20.56 -1.94
C LYS A 43 17.40 19.88 -0.72
N PHE A 44 16.98 18.65 -0.42
CA PHE A 44 17.57 17.85 0.67
C PHE A 44 19.06 17.57 0.39
N ALA A 45 19.41 17.12 -0.83
CA ALA A 45 20.79 16.86 -1.24
C ALA A 45 21.66 18.12 -1.11
N GLY A 46 21.15 19.30 -1.50
CA GLY A 46 21.85 20.58 -1.37
C GLY A 46 22.21 20.91 0.06
N ILE A 47 21.30 20.69 1.01
CA ILE A 47 21.54 20.90 2.44
C ILE A 47 22.60 19.91 2.95
N MET A 48 22.46 18.63 2.63
CA MET A 48 23.43 17.60 3.07
C MET A 48 24.85 17.88 2.55
N LYS A 49 24.99 18.28 1.28
CA LYS A 49 26.26 18.73 0.70
C LYS A 49 26.81 19.98 1.37
N GLY A 50 25.92 20.93 1.72
CA GLY A 50 26.27 22.14 2.47
C GLY A 50 26.84 21.85 3.86
N LEU A 51 26.48 20.73 4.48
CA LEU A 51 27.06 20.21 5.72
C LEU A 51 28.39 19.45 5.50
N GLY A 52 28.88 19.35 4.26
CA GLY A 52 30.10 18.61 3.92
C GLY A 52 29.90 17.10 3.89
N LEU A 53 28.67 16.59 3.85
CA LEU A 53 28.37 15.17 3.86
C LEU A 53 28.54 14.58 2.46
N ARG A 54 29.14 13.38 2.36
CA ARG A 54 29.11 12.58 1.14
C ARG A 54 27.65 12.26 0.82
N THR A 55 27.19 12.62 -0.38
CA THR A 55 25.78 12.50 -0.77
C THR A 55 25.67 11.80 -2.13
N GLU A 56 24.84 10.77 -2.19
CA GLU A 56 24.47 10.03 -3.38
C GLU A 56 23.03 10.38 -3.76
N GLU A 57 22.79 10.67 -5.03
CA GLU A 57 21.50 11.11 -5.57
C GLU A 57 21.00 10.17 -6.67
N GLY A 58 19.70 10.20 -6.95
CA GLY A 58 19.10 9.41 -8.02
C GLY A 58 18.92 7.94 -7.67
N LEU A 59 19.02 7.55 -6.40
CA LEU A 59 18.78 6.19 -5.95
C LEU A 59 17.29 5.85 -6.08
N ALA A 60 16.98 4.75 -6.76
CA ALA A 60 15.59 4.41 -7.07
C ALA A 60 14.82 5.63 -7.66
N VAL A 61 15.40 6.27 -8.68
CA VAL A 61 14.95 7.45 -9.43
C VAL A 61 15.25 8.78 -8.74
N THR A 62 14.76 9.04 -7.54
CA THR A 62 14.86 10.36 -6.87
C THR A 62 15.43 10.30 -5.47
N GLY A 63 15.72 9.11 -4.93
CA GLY A 63 16.24 8.94 -3.57
C GLY A 63 17.60 9.59 -3.35
N VAL A 64 17.84 10.07 -2.12
CA VAL A 64 19.05 10.77 -1.68
C VAL A 64 19.59 10.14 -0.41
N LYS A 65 20.83 9.68 -0.43
CA LYS A 65 21.53 9.06 0.69
C LYS A 65 22.78 9.87 1.06
N SER A 66 22.88 10.26 2.30
CA SER A 66 24.02 11.07 2.80
C SER A 66 24.65 10.44 4.04
N TYR A 67 25.98 10.53 4.15
CA TYR A 67 26.78 9.86 5.18
C TYR A 67 27.46 10.89 6.06
N LEU A 68 27.19 10.86 7.37
CA LEU A 68 27.91 11.66 8.34
C LEU A 68 29.28 11.07 8.63
N LYS A 69 29.31 9.75 8.89
CA LYS A 69 30.53 8.96 9.05
C LYS A 69 30.45 7.75 8.12
N ASN A 70 31.55 7.30 7.63
CA ASN A 70 31.67 6.11 6.79
C ASN A 70 32.97 5.41 7.18
N SER A 71 33.07 5.04 8.45
CA SER A 71 34.19 4.23 8.96
C SER A 71 33.82 2.75 8.90
N SER A 72 34.80 1.86 8.81
CA SER A 72 34.57 0.42 8.89
C SER A 72 34.20 -0.07 10.30
N ASP A 73 34.31 0.80 11.33
CA ASP A 73 34.13 0.43 12.72
C ASP A 73 32.77 0.90 13.24
N GLY A 74 32.01 -0.01 13.85
CA GLY A 74 30.73 0.24 14.50
C GLY A 74 29.50 0.13 13.58
N PRO A 75 28.31 0.09 14.19
CA PRO A 75 27.05 -0.03 13.46
C PRO A 75 26.73 1.20 12.62
N THR A 76 25.94 0.99 11.56
CA THR A 76 25.39 2.06 10.72
C THR A 76 23.90 2.25 10.99
N ILE A 77 23.53 3.41 11.48
CA ILE A 77 22.13 3.79 11.76
C ILE A 77 21.62 4.67 10.64
N CYS A 78 20.52 4.25 9.98
CA CYS A 78 19.87 5.02 8.94
C CYS A 78 18.66 5.77 9.51
N LEU A 79 18.69 7.10 9.47
CA LEU A 79 17.54 7.96 9.74
C LEU A 79 16.83 8.21 8.41
N MET A 80 15.59 7.74 8.30
CA MET A 80 14.86 7.64 7.03
C MET A 80 13.62 8.53 7.05
N GLY A 81 13.46 9.35 6.00
CA GLY A 81 12.28 10.15 5.71
C GLY A 81 11.83 9.95 4.27
N GLU A 82 10.56 10.16 4.00
CA GLU A 82 9.90 9.98 2.72
C GLU A 82 9.73 11.31 1.99
N LEU A 83 9.91 11.31 0.67
CA LEU A 83 9.95 12.53 -0.14
C LEU A 83 8.61 12.88 -0.80
N ASP A 84 7.76 11.87 -1.03
CA ASP A 84 6.58 11.99 -1.86
C ASP A 84 5.33 12.50 -1.13
N GLY A 85 4.35 12.92 -1.92
CA GLY A 85 3.02 13.29 -1.49
C GLY A 85 1.94 12.48 -2.20
N LEU A 86 0.70 12.67 -1.77
CA LEU A 86 -0.51 12.02 -2.28
C LEU A 86 -1.23 12.88 -3.33
N PRO A 87 -1.92 12.28 -4.32
CA PRO A 87 -2.76 13.02 -5.26
C PRO A 87 -4.09 13.43 -4.61
N ILE A 88 -4.07 14.52 -3.84
CA ILE A 88 -5.25 15.10 -3.16
C ILE A 88 -5.46 16.54 -3.66
N PRO A 89 -6.04 16.71 -4.85
CA PRO A 89 -6.12 18.01 -5.53
C PRO A 89 -6.98 19.07 -4.79
N ASN A 90 -7.82 18.63 -3.86
CA ASN A 90 -8.67 19.53 -3.06
C ASN A 90 -7.97 20.07 -1.80
N HIS A 91 -6.74 19.67 -1.52
CA HIS A 91 -5.97 20.20 -0.40
C HIS A 91 -5.53 21.65 -0.71
N ALA A 92 -5.50 22.51 0.32
CA ALA A 92 -5.20 23.95 0.16
C ALA A 92 -3.82 24.23 -0.46
N TYR A 93 -2.86 23.33 -0.25
CA TYR A 93 -1.48 23.41 -0.77
C TYR A 93 -1.18 22.34 -1.82
N ALA A 94 -2.21 21.79 -2.46
CA ALA A 94 -1.98 20.85 -3.55
C ALA A 94 -1.25 21.52 -4.72
N ASN A 95 -0.30 20.80 -5.31
CA ASN A 95 0.34 21.22 -6.53
C ASN A 95 -0.73 21.39 -7.64
N PRO A 96 -0.85 22.56 -8.28
CA PRO A 96 -1.93 22.83 -9.23
C PRO A 96 -1.87 21.98 -10.52
N GLU A 97 -0.70 21.43 -10.85
CA GLU A 97 -0.51 20.63 -12.07
C GLU A 97 -0.74 19.14 -11.81
N THR A 98 -0.27 18.63 -10.66
CA THR A 98 -0.27 17.20 -10.35
C THR A 98 -1.30 16.79 -9.29
N GLY A 99 -1.83 17.75 -8.53
CA GLY A 99 -2.67 17.51 -7.37
C GLY A 99 -1.91 16.97 -6.16
N ALA A 100 -0.57 16.91 -6.20
CA ALA A 100 0.22 16.37 -5.11
C ALA A 100 0.11 17.24 -3.85
N ALA A 101 -0.05 16.60 -2.67
CA ALA A 101 -0.08 17.26 -1.37
C ALA A 101 0.53 16.36 -0.29
N HIS A 102 1.23 16.96 0.69
CA HIS A 102 1.82 16.21 1.80
C HIS A 102 0.80 15.84 2.89
N CYS A 103 -0.30 15.18 2.49
CA CYS A 103 -1.38 14.79 3.39
C CYS A 103 -1.08 13.54 4.25
N CYS A 104 0.12 12.95 4.14
CA CYS A 104 0.62 11.90 5.03
C CYS A 104 1.69 12.40 6.02
N GLY A 105 2.15 13.66 5.88
CA GLY A 105 3.15 14.26 6.78
C GLY A 105 4.59 13.89 6.45
N HIS A 106 4.90 13.46 5.23
CA HIS A 106 6.27 13.11 4.81
C HIS A 106 7.22 14.31 4.88
N ASN A 107 6.74 15.53 4.64
CA ASN A 107 7.50 16.75 4.86
C ASN A 107 8.02 16.88 6.31
N ALA A 108 7.27 16.38 7.30
CA ALA A 108 7.71 16.36 8.70
C ALA A 108 8.80 15.31 8.95
N GLN A 109 8.72 14.16 8.27
CA GLN A 109 9.78 13.16 8.32
C GLN A 109 11.09 13.73 7.78
N MET A 110 11.02 14.37 6.59
CA MET A 110 12.19 14.99 5.96
C MET A 110 12.78 16.13 6.79
N ALA A 111 11.93 16.93 7.43
CA ALA A 111 12.38 17.96 8.38
C ALA A 111 13.07 17.33 9.59
N GLY A 112 12.54 16.23 10.11
CA GLY A 112 13.14 15.48 11.21
C GLY A 112 14.53 14.95 10.85
N VAL A 113 14.68 14.33 9.69
CA VAL A 113 15.97 13.80 9.20
C VAL A 113 16.96 14.94 8.96
N MET A 114 16.53 16.03 8.32
CA MET A 114 17.37 17.20 8.07
C MET A 114 17.84 17.84 9.37
N GLY A 115 16.91 18.08 10.32
CA GLY A 115 17.25 18.66 11.61
C GLY A 115 18.19 17.79 12.45
N ALA A 116 18.02 16.46 12.39
CA ALA A 116 18.96 15.53 13.01
C ALA A 116 20.36 15.63 12.36
N ALA A 117 20.43 15.77 11.03
CA ALA A 117 21.69 15.93 10.31
C ALA A 117 22.42 17.21 10.76
N LEU A 118 21.70 18.32 10.93
CA LEU A 118 22.26 19.57 11.43
C LEU A 118 22.92 19.42 12.81
N ALA A 119 22.25 18.72 13.74
CA ALA A 119 22.76 18.56 15.10
C ALA A 119 23.89 17.50 15.18
N LEU A 120 23.73 16.36 14.49
CA LEU A 120 24.72 15.28 14.55
C LEU A 120 26.01 15.61 13.78
N SER A 121 25.98 16.58 12.85
CA SER A 121 27.16 17.07 12.13
C SER A 121 28.02 18.03 12.95
N ASP A 122 27.59 18.43 14.15
CA ASP A 122 28.46 19.19 15.10
C ASP A 122 29.70 18.33 15.41
N PRO A 123 30.92 18.88 15.32
CA PRO A 123 32.15 18.11 15.49
C PRO A 123 32.26 17.35 16.80
N GLU A 124 31.78 17.92 17.90
CA GLU A 124 31.82 17.28 19.21
C GLU A 124 30.80 16.16 19.34
N VAL A 125 29.57 16.36 18.79
CA VAL A 125 28.54 15.31 18.72
C VAL A 125 29.01 14.17 17.82
N ALA A 126 29.52 14.48 16.62
CA ALA A 126 30.05 13.49 15.71
C ALA A 126 31.20 12.66 16.28
N ALA A 127 32.09 13.30 17.09
CA ALA A 127 33.18 12.62 17.77
C ALA A 127 32.71 11.65 18.86
N ALA A 128 31.54 11.90 19.47
CA ALA A 128 30.95 11.05 20.50
C ALA A 128 30.22 9.80 19.96
N LEU A 129 30.07 9.66 18.64
CA LEU A 129 29.42 8.52 18.01
C LEU A 129 30.42 7.41 17.70
N HIS A 130 30.15 6.19 18.13
CA HIS A 130 30.90 4.99 17.76
C HIS A 130 30.16 4.19 16.68
N GLY A 131 30.30 4.61 15.44
CA GLY A 131 29.62 4.04 14.29
C GLY A 131 29.27 5.09 13.25
N ASN A 132 28.38 4.74 12.34
CA ASN A 132 28.03 5.55 11.18
C ASN A 132 26.57 6.03 11.27
N VAL A 133 26.28 7.18 10.67
CA VAL A 133 24.90 7.66 10.48
C VAL A 133 24.65 7.95 9.01
N VAL A 134 23.55 7.43 8.52
CA VAL A 134 23.02 7.69 7.18
C VAL A 134 21.74 8.51 7.30
N PHE A 135 21.63 9.59 6.53
CA PHE A 135 20.41 10.37 6.35
C PHE A 135 19.83 10.04 4.98
N PHE A 136 18.62 9.50 4.94
CA PHE A 136 18.04 9.00 3.71
C PHE A 136 16.68 9.66 3.41
N GLY A 137 16.61 10.40 2.29
CA GLY A 137 15.37 10.81 1.66
C GLY A 137 14.91 9.73 0.67
N VAL A 138 13.83 9.04 1.00
CA VAL A 138 13.30 7.87 0.26
C VAL A 138 12.21 8.30 -0.71
N PRO A 139 12.23 7.86 -1.99
CA PRO A 139 11.16 8.16 -2.94
C PRO A 139 9.96 7.24 -2.74
N ALA A 140 8.79 7.66 -3.25
CA ALA A 140 7.65 6.84 -3.62
C ALA A 140 7.20 5.82 -2.57
N GLU A 141 6.94 6.27 -1.33
CA GLU A 141 6.34 5.41 -0.29
C GLU A 141 4.89 5.08 -0.63
N GLU A 142 4.11 6.10 -1.03
CA GLU A 142 2.70 5.99 -1.36
C GLU A 142 2.49 5.19 -2.65
N TYR A 143 1.75 4.10 -2.55
CA TYR A 143 1.53 3.19 -3.68
C TYR A 143 0.36 3.66 -4.56
N VAL A 144 0.56 4.78 -5.24
CA VAL A 144 -0.42 5.45 -6.12
C VAL A 144 0.05 5.46 -7.59
N GLU A 145 -0.75 5.94 -8.53
CA GLU A 145 -0.46 5.99 -9.97
C GLU A 145 -0.03 4.62 -10.56
N ILE A 146 -0.75 3.55 -10.22
CA ILE A 146 -0.32 2.16 -10.45
C ILE A 146 -0.07 1.84 -11.94
N GLU A 147 -0.90 2.34 -12.85
CA GLU A 147 -0.68 2.14 -14.30
C GLU A 147 0.63 2.78 -14.76
N LYS A 148 0.98 3.97 -14.26
CA LYS A 148 2.24 4.66 -14.56
C LYS A 148 3.44 3.88 -14.00
N ARG A 149 3.36 3.40 -12.75
CA ARG A 149 4.42 2.56 -12.16
C ARG A 149 4.59 1.26 -12.93
N ASN A 150 3.50 0.65 -13.39
CA ASN A 150 3.58 -0.53 -14.25
C ASN A 150 4.24 -0.23 -15.60
N GLU A 151 4.03 0.97 -16.16
CA GLU A 151 4.75 1.41 -17.36
C GLU A 151 6.24 1.62 -17.09
N MET A 152 6.61 2.28 -15.98
CA MET A 152 8.01 2.43 -15.56
C MET A 152 8.70 1.05 -15.38
N ARG A 153 7.97 0.04 -14.87
CA ARG A 153 8.46 -1.34 -14.77
C ARG A 153 8.70 -1.96 -16.15
N ARG A 154 7.78 -1.78 -17.10
CA ARG A 154 7.95 -2.26 -18.50
C ARG A 154 9.15 -1.62 -19.19
N GLN A 155 9.43 -0.37 -18.87
CA GLN A 155 10.60 0.37 -19.36
C GLN A 155 11.91 0.00 -18.65
N GLY A 156 11.85 -0.81 -17.58
CA GLY A 156 13.01 -1.21 -16.79
C GLY A 156 13.57 -0.11 -15.87
N LEU A 157 12.84 0.99 -15.67
CA LEU A 157 13.24 2.09 -14.79
C LEU A 157 13.16 1.70 -13.31
N ILE A 158 12.13 0.93 -12.96
CA ILE A 158 11.92 0.36 -11.64
C ILE A 158 11.50 -1.11 -11.78
N ARG A 159 11.59 -1.87 -10.70
CA ARG A 159 11.07 -3.23 -10.63
C ARG A 159 9.94 -3.36 -9.60
N TYR A 160 10.05 -2.65 -8.50
CA TYR A 160 9.04 -2.53 -7.46
C TYR A 160 8.28 -1.21 -7.59
N GLY A 161 7.05 -1.18 -7.12
CA GLY A 161 6.22 0.02 -7.14
C GLY A 161 6.46 0.95 -5.96
N CYS A 162 7.29 0.58 -4.97
CA CYS A 162 7.63 1.39 -3.80
C CYS A 162 9.12 1.66 -3.71
N GLY A 163 9.48 2.80 -3.12
CA GLY A 163 10.85 3.25 -3.04
C GLY A 163 11.74 2.38 -2.17
N LYS A 164 11.31 2.01 -0.94
CA LYS A 164 12.14 1.19 -0.04
C LYS A 164 12.41 -0.19 -0.62
N CYS A 165 11.41 -0.79 -1.29
CA CYS A 165 11.58 -2.06 -1.99
C CYS A 165 12.63 -1.95 -3.12
N GLU A 166 12.56 -0.86 -3.88
CA GLU A 166 13.52 -0.61 -4.98
C GLU A 166 14.92 -0.31 -4.44
N LEU A 167 15.04 0.43 -3.34
CA LEU A 167 16.31 0.69 -2.66
C LEU A 167 16.96 -0.60 -2.12
N LEU A 168 16.17 -1.50 -1.53
CA LEU A 168 16.65 -2.83 -1.16
C LEU A 168 17.15 -3.59 -2.38
N ARG A 169 16.41 -3.56 -3.49
CA ARG A 169 16.82 -4.24 -4.73
C ARG A 169 18.17 -3.78 -5.28
N ILE A 170 18.38 -2.46 -5.32
CA ILE A 170 19.62 -1.90 -5.89
C ILE A 170 20.81 -1.92 -4.91
N GLY A 171 20.62 -2.43 -3.69
CA GLY A 171 21.67 -2.50 -2.68
C GLY A 171 21.95 -1.21 -1.93
N ALA A 172 21.05 -0.23 -2.04
CA ALA A 172 21.23 1.07 -1.38
C ALA A 172 21.20 0.99 0.16
N LEU A 173 20.78 -0.14 0.73
CA LEU A 173 20.71 -0.38 2.17
C LEU A 173 21.65 -1.49 2.66
N ASP A 174 22.57 -1.99 1.81
CA ASP A 174 23.46 -3.10 2.16
C ASP A 174 24.51 -2.74 3.22
N ASP A 175 24.75 -1.47 3.44
CA ASP A 175 25.67 -0.91 4.44
C ASP A 175 24.92 -0.35 5.68
N VAL A 176 23.64 -0.67 5.86
CA VAL A 176 22.79 -0.22 6.96
C VAL A 176 22.48 -1.39 7.90
N ASP A 177 22.65 -1.17 9.21
CA ASP A 177 22.36 -2.18 10.24
C ASP A 177 21.02 -1.97 10.94
N ILE A 178 20.61 -0.72 11.17
CA ILE A 178 19.35 -0.37 11.84
C ILE A 178 18.72 0.81 11.12
N VAL A 179 17.43 0.73 10.83
CA VAL A 179 16.64 1.82 10.27
C VAL A 179 15.76 2.44 11.36
N VAL A 180 15.73 3.78 11.39
CA VAL A 180 14.83 4.57 12.23
C VAL A 180 13.88 5.34 11.33
N GLY A 181 12.57 5.15 11.52
CA GLY A 181 11.51 5.83 10.79
C GLY A 181 10.62 6.66 11.70
N HIS A 182 9.98 7.67 11.14
CA HIS A 182 9.01 8.54 11.82
C HIS A 182 7.69 8.56 11.04
N HIS A 183 6.57 8.77 11.74
CA HIS A 183 5.30 9.07 11.10
C HIS A 183 4.57 10.20 11.85
N ALA A 184 3.98 11.12 11.11
CA ALA A 184 3.16 12.19 11.66
C ALA A 184 1.82 11.68 12.21
N SER A 185 1.23 12.45 13.12
CA SER A 185 -0.12 12.19 13.66
C SER A 185 -0.93 13.48 13.73
N CYS A 186 -2.22 13.37 13.44
CA CYS A 186 -3.18 14.46 13.66
C CYS A 186 -3.64 14.56 15.12
N GLU A 187 -3.13 13.73 16.00
CA GLU A 187 -3.35 13.80 17.43
C GLU A 187 -2.06 14.27 18.11
N LYS A 188 -2.20 15.06 19.21
CA LYS A 188 -1.04 15.39 20.04
C LYS A 188 -0.62 14.15 20.83
N LYS A 189 0.31 13.38 20.26
CA LYS A 189 0.81 12.16 20.90
C LYS A 189 2.26 11.88 20.56
N TYR A 190 2.93 11.20 21.47
CA TYR A 190 4.23 10.59 21.29
C TYR A 190 4.09 9.08 21.42
N LEU A 191 4.46 8.37 20.37
CA LEU A 191 4.16 6.93 20.27
C LEU A 191 5.41 6.16 19.85
N VAL A 192 5.74 5.10 20.61
CA VAL A 192 6.64 4.03 20.15
C VAL A 192 5.83 3.08 19.29
N ALA A 193 6.14 3.01 18.01
CA ALA A 193 5.40 2.20 17.05
C ALA A 193 6.15 0.89 16.75
N ASN A 194 6.09 -0.07 17.68
CA ASN A 194 6.72 -1.39 17.55
C ASN A 194 5.67 -2.49 17.31
N ARG A 195 4.80 -2.27 16.34
CA ARG A 195 3.67 -3.15 16.00
C ARG A 195 3.87 -3.83 14.66
N SER A 196 3.12 -4.93 14.45
CA SER A 196 2.98 -5.50 13.12
C SER A 196 1.92 -4.77 12.29
N CYS A 197 2.06 -4.82 10.96
CA CYS A 197 1.08 -4.29 10.01
C CYS A 197 0.83 -5.29 8.89
N ASN A 198 -0.30 -5.13 8.17
CA ASN A 198 -0.57 -5.91 6.97
C ASN A 198 0.50 -5.71 5.89
N GLY A 199 0.80 -6.78 5.17
CA GLY A 199 1.38 -6.68 3.83
C GLY A 199 0.27 -6.59 2.77
N PHE A 200 0.63 -6.36 1.52
CA PHE A 200 -0.33 -6.33 0.42
C PHE A 200 0.28 -6.69 -0.94
N ILE A 201 -0.63 -6.94 -1.88
CA ILE A 201 -0.35 -7.11 -3.30
C ILE A 201 -1.33 -6.27 -4.11
N THR A 202 -0.89 -5.70 -5.24
CA THR A 202 -1.73 -4.93 -6.14
C THR A 202 -2.01 -5.70 -7.42
N LYS A 203 -3.23 -5.60 -7.91
CA LYS A 203 -3.70 -6.22 -9.14
C LYS A 203 -4.31 -5.19 -10.07
N LEU A 204 -3.94 -5.26 -11.34
CA LEU A 204 -4.64 -4.58 -12.42
C LEU A 204 -5.41 -5.62 -13.24
N TYR A 205 -6.67 -5.34 -13.50
CA TYR A 205 -7.56 -6.17 -14.32
C TYR A 205 -8.05 -5.36 -15.51
N ARG A 206 -7.90 -5.93 -16.70
CA ARG A 206 -8.44 -5.36 -17.94
C ARG A 206 -9.40 -6.35 -18.56
N PHE A 207 -10.66 -5.96 -18.64
CA PHE A 207 -11.69 -6.69 -19.37
C PHE A 207 -11.72 -6.18 -20.80
N GLU A 208 -11.60 -7.09 -21.77
CA GLU A 208 -11.54 -6.81 -23.19
C GLU A 208 -12.78 -7.38 -23.87
N GLY A 209 -13.68 -6.47 -24.24
CA GLY A 209 -14.96 -6.79 -24.88
C GLY A 209 -14.94 -6.49 -26.38
N ARG A 210 -16.11 -6.19 -26.89
CA ARG A 210 -16.32 -5.73 -28.26
C ARG A 210 -17.40 -4.66 -28.29
N SER A 211 -17.07 -3.49 -28.81
CA SER A 211 -18.03 -2.39 -28.95
C SER A 211 -19.11 -2.70 -29.99
N ALA A 212 -20.29 -2.20 -29.71
CA ALA A 212 -21.45 -2.24 -30.61
C ALA A 212 -22.43 -1.11 -30.25
N ASN A 213 -23.40 -0.85 -31.12
CA ASN A 213 -24.48 0.08 -30.79
C ASN A 213 -25.40 -0.55 -29.73
N ALA A 214 -25.45 0.08 -28.54
CA ALA A 214 -26.16 -0.48 -27.39
C ALA A 214 -27.69 -0.59 -27.56
N ALA A 215 -28.28 0.17 -28.50
CA ALA A 215 -29.69 0.12 -28.79
C ALA A 215 -30.04 -0.66 -30.09
N GLY A 216 -29.28 -0.42 -31.17
CA GLY A 216 -29.59 -0.94 -32.48
C GLY A 216 -29.03 -2.33 -32.78
N ALA A 217 -27.91 -2.70 -32.15
CA ALA A 217 -27.22 -3.97 -32.41
C ALA A 217 -26.50 -4.49 -31.17
N PRO A 218 -27.14 -4.58 -29.97
CA PRO A 218 -26.48 -5.00 -28.73
C PRO A 218 -25.94 -6.43 -28.81
N GLN A 219 -26.55 -7.30 -29.60
CA GLN A 219 -26.13 -8.70 -29.80
C GLN A 219 -24.77 -8.83 -30.47
N ASP A 220 -24.29 -7.78 -31.15
CA ASP A 220 -22.98 -7.77 -31.80
C ASP A 220 -21.85 -7.38 -30.86
N GLY A 221 -22.20 -6.88 -29.65
CA GLY A 221 -21.26 -6.46 -28.60
C GLY A 221 -20.85 -7.56 -27.65
N ILE A 222 -19.76 -7.33 -26.93
CA ILE A 222 -19.36 -8.06 -25.71
C ILE A 222 -19.08 -6.99 -24.67
N ASP A 223 -19.92 -6.92 -23.63
CA ASP A 223 -19.89 -5.83 -22.67
C ASP A 223 -18.89 -6.09 -21.55
N ALA A 224 -17.75 -5.41 -21.61
CA ALA A 224 -16.71 -5.46 -20.59
C ALA A 224 -17.16 -4.84 -19.25
N MET A 225 -18.13 -3.88 -19.27
CA MET A 225 -18.64 -3.30 -18.04
C MET A 225 -19.54 -4.28 -17.27
N SER A 226 -20.34 -5.05 -17.99
CA SER A 226 -21.12 -6.15 -17.39
C SER A 226 -20.22 -7.23 -16.80
N ALA A 227 -19.11 -7.58 -17.48
CA ALA A 227 -18.09 -8.49 -16.94
C ALA A 227 -17.50 -7.98 -15.62
N ALA A 228 -17.10 -6.71 -15.59
CA ALA A 228 -16.54 -6.07 -14.39
C ALA A 228 -17.55 -6.04 -13.25
N ASN A 229 -18.82 -5.74 -13.51
CA ASN A 229 -19.88 -5.74 -12.51
C ASN A 229 -20.10 -7.12 -11.87
N ILE A 230 -20.20 -8.16 -12.68
CA ILE A 230 -20.29 -9.55 -12.18
C ILE A 230 -19.06 -9.90 -11.34
N ALA A 231 -17.88 -9.52 -11.80
CA ALA A 231 -16.62 -9.77 -11.11
C ALA A 231 -16.57 -9.10 -9.74
N MET A 232 -16.96 -7.81 -9.65
CA MET A 232 -17.03 -7.08 -8.38
C MET A 232 -17.97 -7.77 -7.39
N HIS A 233 -19.17 -8.15 -7.83
CA HIS A 233 -20.12 -8.89 -7.01
C HIS A 233 -19.55 -10.24 -6.55
N ALA A 234 -18.88 -10.97 -7.44
CA ALA A 234 -18.22 -12.22 -7.10
C ALA A 234 -17.09 -12.05 -6.07
N VAL A 235 -16.35 -10.91 -6.10
CA VAL A 235 -15.38 -10.56 -5.05
C VAL A 235 -16.08 -10.35 -3.71
N ASP A 236 -17.21 -9.63 -3.69
CA ASP A 236 -17.94 -9.38 -2.44
C ASP A 236 -18.45 -10.67 -1.81
N VAL A 237 -18.91 -11.64 -2.60
CA VAL A 237 -19.30 -12.97 -2.11
C VAL A 237 -18.13 -13.73 -1.47
N GLN A 238 -16.89 -13.48 -1.88
CA GLN A 238 -15.72 -14.14 -1.25
C GLN A 238 -15.41 -13.64 0.16
N ARG A 239 -15.93 -12.46 0.57
CA ARG A 239 -15.61 -11.86 1.89
C ARG A 239 -15.97 -12.78 3.06
N GLU A 240 -17.04 -13.54 2.96
CA GLU A 240 -17.45 -14.56 3.94
C GLU A 240 -16.44 -15.71 4.12
N THR A 241 -15.50 -15.84 3.18
CA THR A 241 -14.50 -16.92 3.20
C THR A 241 -13.14 -16.50 3.77
N PHE A 242 -12.98 -15.23 4.17
CA PHE A 242 -11.77 -14.74 4.82
C PHE A 242 -11.83 -15.01 6.32
N ARG A 243 -10.72 -15.48 6.89
CA ARG A 243 -10.63 -15.69 8.34
C ARG A 243 -10.41 -14.34 9.03
N ASP A 244 -11.09 -14.08 10.12
CA ASP A 244 -10.99 -12.83 10.89
C ASP A 244 -9.56 -12.54 11.34
N GLN A 245 -8.85 -13.57 11.79
CA GLN A 245 -7.46 -13.46 12.25
C GLN A 245 -6.46 -13.04 11.17
N ASP A 246 -6.81 -13.21 9.89
CA ASP A 246 -5.97 -12.87 8.74
C ASP A 246 -6.06 -11.38 8.39
N THR A 247 -6.98 -10.64 9.01
CA THR A 247 -7.22 -9.20 8.83
C THR A 247 -7.28 -8.77 7.35
N VAL A 248 -7.82 -9.64 6.50
CA VAL A 248 -7.88 -9.40 5.05
C VAL A 248 -8.68 -8.14 4.72
N ARG A 249 -8.13 -7.30 3.84
CA ARG A 249 -8.80 -6.14 3.25
C ARG A 249 -8.65 -6.21 1.74
N VAL A 250 -9.78 -6.23 1.04
CA VAL A 250 -9.84 -6.19 -0.42
C VAL A 250 -10.58 -4.92 -0.82
N HIS A 251 -9.89 -4.01 -1.48
CA HIS A 251 -10.45 -2.75 -1.95
C HIS A 251 -10.00 -2.51 -3.39
N GLY A 252 -10.91 -2.03 -4.23
CA GLY A 252 -10.60 -1.73 -5.62
C GLY A 252 -11.50 -0.65 -6.19
N CYS A 253 -11.11 -0.12 -7.33
CA CYS A 253 -11.86 0.88 -8.08
C CYS A 253 -11.80 0.60 -9.59
N LEU A 254 -12.77 1.18 -10.31
CA LEU A 254 -12.73 1.28 -11.76
C LEU A 254 -11.84 2.46 -12.15
N THR A 255 -10.77 2.21 -12.89
CA THR A 255 -9.92 3.25 -13.49
C THR A 255 -10.39 3.64 -14.89
N LYS A 256 -11.14 2.75 -15.57
CA LYS A 256 -11.82 3.01 -16.83
C LYS A 256 -13.11 2.17 -16.92
N GLY A 257 -14.25 2.82 -17.13
CA GLY A 257 -15.59 2.19 -17.15
C GLY A 257 -16.34 2.28 -18.48
N GLY A 258 -15.68 2.51 -19.61
CA GLY A 258 -16.29 2.74 -20.92
C GLY A 258 -16.24 4.22 -21.34
N GLY A 259 -16.88 4.57 -22.49
CA GLY A 259 -16.77 5.89 -23.08
C GLY A 259 -18.11 6.64 -23.25
N ALA A 260 -19.19 5.96 -23.62
CA ALA A 260 -20.50 6.57 -23.87
C ALA A 260 -21.63 5.57 -23.65
N ALA A 261 -22.79 6.05 -23.19
CA ALA A 261 -23.93 5.21 -22.82
C ALA A 261 -24.60 4.48 -24.00
N ASN A 262 -24.41 4.95 -25.23
CA ASN A 262 -24.94 4.33 -26.46
C ASN A 262 -23.96 3.37 -27.14
N ILE A 263 -22.81 3.08 -26.51
CA ILE A 263 -21.78 2.17 -27.01
C ILE A 263 -21.51 1.10 -25.96
N ILE A 264 -21.57 -0.18 -26.35
CA ILE A 264 -21.15 -1.30 -25.50
C ILE A 264 -19.67 -1.11 -25.15
N ALA A 265 -19.32 -1.15 -23.86
CA ALA A 265 -17.96 -0.94 -23.38
C ALA A 265 -17.06 -2.12 -23.78
N ASP A 266 -15.94 -1.86 -24.45
CA ASP A 266 -14.99 -2.85 -24.94
C ASP A 266 -13.65 -2.86 -24.18
N ASP A 267 -13.37 -1.86 -23.33
CA ASP A 267 -12.16 -1.79 -22.51
C ASP A 267 -12.51 -1.21 -21.13
N VAL A 268 -12.60 -2.10 -20.13
CA VAL A 268 -12.85 -1.73 -18.73
C VAL A 268 -11.66 -2.16 -17.88
N ARG A 269 -11.19 -1.25 -17.03
CA ARG A 269 -10.01 -1.44 -16.20
C ARG A 269 -10.32 -1.23 -14.74
N MET A 270 -9.67 -2.02 -13.91
CA MET A 270 -9.84 -2.01 -12.47
C MET A 270 -8.47 -2.14 -11.80
N GLU A 271 -8.36 -1.52 -10.64
CA GLU A 271 -7.22 -1.62 -9.74
C GLU A 271 -7.69 -2.16 -8.40
N TYR A 272 -6.96 -3.12 -7.82
CA TYR A 272 -7.26 -3.71 -6.52
C TYR A 272 -6.02 -3.77 -5.64
N SER A 273 -6.16 -3.31 -4.39
CA SER A 273 -5.22 -3.56 -3.29
C SER A 273 -5.76 -4.68 -2.40
N ILE A 274 -4.98 -5.73 -2.19
CA ILE A 274 -5.36 -6.92 -1.45
C ILE A 274 -4.37 -7.08 -0.30
N ARG A 275 -4.84 -6.83 0.92
CA ARG A 275 -4.04 -6.76 2.15
C ARG A 275 -4.33 -7.93 3.06
N GLY A 276 -3.35 -8.35 3.85
CA GLY A 276 -3.51 -9.38 4.88
C GLY A 276 -2.35 -9.40 5.88
N LYS A 277 -2.61 -9.98 7.03
CA LYS A 277 -1.68 -10.07 8.16
C LYS A 277 -0.41 -10.85 7.83
N THR A 278 -0.53 -11.88 7.00
CA THR A 278 0.58 -12.70 6.54
C THR A 278 0.61 -12.75 5.03
N ILE A 279 1.75 -13.17 4.47
CA ILE A 279 1.93 -13.37 3.04
C ILE A 279 0.90 -14.36 2.52
N GLU A 280 0.71 -15.49 3.21
CA GLU A 280 -0.24 -16.54 2.83
C GLU A 280 -1.68 -16.00 2.81
N ALA A 281 -2.05 -15.15 3.78
CA ALA A 281 -3.39 -14.59 3.89
C ALA A 281 -3.75 -13.70 2.69
N TYR A 282 -2.90 -12.71 2.33
CA TYR A 282 -3.22 -11.85 1.19
C TYR A 282 -3.08 -12.57 -0.15
N LEU A 283 -2.25 -13.62 -0.23
CA LEU A 283 -2.19 -14.44 -1.43
C LEU A 283 -3.41 -15.33 -1.65
N ASP A 284 -3.93 -15.93 -0.56
CA ASP A 284 -5.18 -16.67 -0.65
C ASP A 284 -6.31 -15.74 -1.10
N ALA A 285 -6.36 -14.53 -0.51
CA ALA A 285 -7.31 -13.51 -0.93
C ALA A 285 -7.11 -13.11 -2.41
N ALA A 286 -5.87 -12.91 -2.87
CA ALA A 286 -5.57 -12.58 -4.27
C ALA A 286 -6.03 -13.68 -5.24
N ARG A 287 -5.81 -14.95 -4.91
CA ARG A 287 -6.33 -16.08 -5.72
C ARG A 287 -7.86 -16.08 -5.81
N LYS A 288 -8.55 -15.74 -4.71
CA LYS A 288 -10.03 -15.64 -4.68
C LYS A 288 -10.51 -14.48 -5.55
N VAL A 289 -9.84 -13.31 -5.47
CA VAL A 289 -10.14 -12.15 -6.33
C VAL A 289 -9.89 -12.48 -7.80
N ASP A 290 -8.75 -13.07 -8.16
CA ASP A 290 -8.44 -13.49 -9.53
C ASP A 290 -9.50 -14.46 -10.10
N ARG A 291 -9.97 -15.40 -9.28
CA ARG A 291 -11.04 -16.33 -9.67
C ARG A 291 -12.37 -15.61 -9.90
N SER A 292 -12.69 -14.62 -9.07
CA SER A 292 -13.88 -13.79 -9.24
C SER A 292 -13.83 -12.96 -10.51
N MET A 293 -12.66 -12.38 -10.85
CA MET A 293 -12.48 -11.65 -12.11
C MET A 293 -12.63 -12.56 -13.32
N ARG A 294 -12.07 -13.77 -13.28
CA ARG A 294 -12.26 -14.77 -14.34
C ARG A 294 -13.72 -15.18 -14.51
N ALA A 295 -14.49 -15.30 -13.41
CA ALA A 295 -15.90 -15.63 -13.48
C ALA A 295 -16.71 -14.56 -14.24
N GLY A 296 -16.44 -13.26 -14.01
CA GLY A 296 -17.06 -12.18 -14.78
C GLY A 296 -16.74 -12.23 -16.26
N ALA A 297 -15.49 -12.48 -16.61
CA ALA A 297 -15.06 -12.61 -18.01
C ALA A 297 -15.73 -13.82 -18.71
N VAL A 298 -15.76 -14.99 -18.05
CA VAL A 298 -16.40 -16.20 -18.58
C VAL A 298 -17.90 -16.00 -18.78
N ALA A 299 -18.58 -15.35 -17.83
CA ALA A 299 -20.02 -15.12 -17.89
C ALA A 299 -20.47 -14.29 -19.10
N THR A 300 -19.62 -13.37 -19.57
CA THR A 300 -19.94 -12.43 -20.66
C THR A 300 -19.21 -12.73 -21.97
N GLY A 301 -18.24 -13.65 -21.94
CA GLY A 301 -17.38 -13.94 -23.10
C GLY A 301 -16.28 -12.89 -23.33
N CYS A 302 -15.99 -12.03 -22.33
CA CYS A 302 -14.90 -11.06 -22.39
C CYS A 302 -13.53 -11.75 -22.30
N GLY A 303 -12.52 -11.14 -22.94
CA GLY A 303 -11.11 -11.35 -22.59
C GLY A 303 -10.80 -10.77 -21.21
N LEU A 304 -9.77 -11.31 -20.55
CA LEU A 304 -9.29 -10.79 -19.27
C LEU A 304 -7.76 -10.85 -19.20
N THR A 305 -7.16 -9.68 -19.01
CA THR A 305 -5.74 -9.56 -18.67
C THR A 305 -5.59 -9.25 -17.17
N ILE A 306 -4.78 -10.04 -16.47
CA ILE A 306 -4.46 -9.87 -15.06
C ILE A 306 -2.99 -9.50 -14.93
N THR A 307 -2.68 -8.32 -14.38
CA THR A 307 -1.32 -7.91 -14.06
C THR A 307 -1.15 -7.86 -12.55
N THR A 308 -0.12 -8.55 -12.06
CA THR A 308 0.24 -8.54 -10.64
C THR A 308 1.43 -7.64 -10.42
N LEU A 309 1.31 -6.71 -9.48
CA LEU A 309 2.41 -5.86 -9.04
C LEU A 309 2.77 -6.23 -7.60
N PRO A 310 4.06 -6.41 -7.29
CA PRO A 310 4.50 -6.58 -5.92
C PRO A 310 4.05 -5.39 -5.07
N GLY A 311 3.44 -5.66 -3.93
CA GLY A 311 3.18 -4.67 -2.89
C GLY A 311 4.27 -4.71 -1.83
N ASN A 312 3.87 -4.61 -0.56
CA ASN A 312 4.80 -4.59 0.57
C ASN A 312 4.61 -5.82 1.46
N LEU A 313 5.69 -6.23 2.11
CA LEU A 313 5.66 -7.27 3.13
C LEU A 313 5.01 -6.76 4.44
N PRO A 314 4.51 -7.65 5.32
CA PRO A 314 4.07 -7.26 6.66
C PRO A 314 5.22 -6.70 7.50
N ILE A 315 4.95 -5.69 8.34
CA ILE A 315 5.95 -5.18 9.29
C ILE A 315 6.19 -6.21 10.39
N VAL A 316 7.46 -6.42 10.72
CA VAL A 316 7.94 -7.28 11.80
C VAL A 316 8.48 -6.40 12.93
N PRO A 317 7.92 -6.49 14.16
CA PRO A 317 8.41 -5.71 15.31
C PRO A 317 9.77 -6.23 15.80
N VAL A 318 10.61 -5.34 16.34
CA VAL A 318 11.85 -5.72 17.03
C VAL A 318 11.58 -6.21 18.45
N LYS A 319 12.53 -6.94 19.06
CA LYS A 319 12.42 -7.41 20.44
C LYS A 319 12.57 -6.27 21.46
N ASP A 320 13.38 -5.25 21.15
CA ASP A 320 13.62 -4.09 22.01
C ASP A 320 13.54 -2.78 21.20
N ALA A 321 12.56 -1.96 21.51
CA ALA A 321 12.41 -0.59 21.00
C ALA A 321 12.48 0.47 22.12
N THR A 322 13.00 0.13 23.30
CA THR A 322 13.05 1.04 24.46
C THR A 322 13.91 2.28 24.22
N VAL A 323 14.87 2.23 23.28
CA VAL A 323 15.65 3.40 22.86
C VAL A 323 14.76 4.52 22.32
N VAL A 324 13.68 4.17 21.64
CA VAL A 324 12.70 5.10 21.08
C VAL A 324 11.92 5.77 22.22
N GLU A 325 11.46 4.99 23.19
CA GLU A 325 10.77 5.52 24.38
C GLU A 325 11.65 6.49 25.16
N ASP A 326 12.91 6.09 25.41
CA ASP A 326 13.87 6.91 26.13
C ASP A 326 14.15 8.25 25.42
N ALA A 327 14.19 8.26 24.09
CA ALA A 327 14.35 9.51 23.32
C ALA A 327 13.09 10.37 23.38
N LEU A 328 11.92 9.78 23.21
CA LEU A 328 10.63 10.49 23.29
C LEU A 328 10.41 11.12 24.67
N LYS A 329 10.69 10.39 25.77
CA LYS A 329 10.55 10.90 27.15
C LYS A 329 11.41 12.13 27.45
N LEU A 330 12.49 12.34 26.72
CA LEU A 330 13.34 13.51 26.90
C LEU A 330 12.77 14.79 26.25
N VAL A 331 11.84 14.66 25.30
CA VAL A 331 11.31 15.78 24.51
C VAL A 331 9.80 15.97 24.64
N CYS A 332 9.08 15.01 25.24
CA CYS A 332 7.61 15.02 25.29
C CYS A 332 7.03 16.00 26.33
N GLY A 333 7.86 16.58 27.24
CA GLY A 333 7.38 17.36 28.39
C GLY A 333 6.41 16.53 29.23
N ASP A 334 5.23 17.09 29.52
CA ASP A 334 4.18 16.43 30.31
C ASP A 334 3.27 15.50 29.48
N THR A 335 3.47 15.44 28.14
CA THR A 335 2.67 14.57 27.27
C THR A 335 3.11 13.12 27.43
N PRO A 336 2.21 12.18 27.75
CA PRO A 336 2.59 10.78 27.93
C PRO A 336 3.14 10.17 26.65
N VAL A 337 4.19 9.36 26.79
CA VAL A 337 4.66 8.46 25.73
C VAL A 337 3.84 7.18 25.78
N THR A 338 3.26 6.81 24.66
CA THR A 338 2.43 5.60 24.50
C THR A 338 3.15 4.55 23.68
N TRP A 339 2.65 3.31 23.73
CA TRP A 339 3.17 2.18 22.98
C TRP A 339 2.09 1.51 22.14
N THR A 340 2.48 1.08 20.93
CA THR A 340 1.84 -0.02 20.24
C THR A 340 2.89 -1.11 20.07
N GLY A 341 2.79 -2.15 20.90
CA GLY A 341 3.78 -3.23 20.96
C GLY A 341 3.48 -4.38 19.99
N PRO A 342 4.28 -5.47 20.06
CA PRO A 342 4.13 -6.64 19.18
C PRO A 342 2.78 -7.33 19.25
N GLU A 343 2.06 -7.16 20.37
CA GLU A 343 0.70 -7.69 20.57
C GLU A 343 -0.35 -6.99 19.72
N PHE A 344 -0.07 -5.77 19.28
CA PHE A 344 -0.97 -4.99 18.43
C PHE A 344 -0.67 -5.23 16.95
N HIS A 345 -1.73 -5.43 16.16
CA HIS A 345 -1.64 -5.53 14.72
C HIS A 345 -2.45 -4.43 14.04
N SER A 346 -1.81 -3.62 13.22
CA SER A 346 -2.47 -2.61 12.39
C SER A 346 -2.91 -3.21 11.04
N THR A 347 -4.11 -2.86 10.60
CA THR A 347 -4.58 -3.23 9.26
C THR A 347 -4.05 -2.32 8.14
N SER A 348 -3.29 -1.26 8.50
CA SER A 348 -2.53 -0.45 7.54
C SER A 348 -1.39 -1.26 6.93
N SER A 349 -0.73 -0.73 5.92
CA SER A 349 0.48 -1.28 5.31
C SER A 349 1.37 -0.16 4.83
N GLY A 350 2.65 -0.42 4.70
CA GLY A 350 3.66 0.51 4.20
C GLY A 350 4.94 -0.24 3.86
N ASP A 351 5.80 0.37 3.07
CA ASP A 351 7.00 -0.28 2.55
C ASP A 351 8.14 -0.45 3.58
N TYR A 352 7.95 0.03 4.82
CA TYR A 352 8.77 -0.36 5.96
C TYR A 352 8.67 -1.87 6.29
N GLY A 353 7.63 -2.56 5.82
CA GLY A 353 7.50 -4.02 5.96
C GLY A 353 8.69 -4.74 5.32
N ASP A 354 9.09 -4.32 4.14
CA ASP A 354 10.22 -4.90 3.41
C ASP A 354 11.56 -4.67 4.15
N ILE A 355 11.75 -3.47 4.71
CA ILE A 355 12.90 -3.15 5.58
C ILE A 355 12.93 -4.08 6.80
N SER A 356 11.82 -4.17 7.53
CA SER A 356 11.73 -4.93 8.78
C SER A 356 11.91 -6.43 8.61
N CYS A 357 11.72 -6.95 7.40
CA CYS A 357 12.01 -8.34 7.07
C CYS A 357 13.52 -8.64 6.88
N GLN A 358 14.35 -7.59 6.68
CA GLN A 358 15.78 -7.69 6.38
C GLN A 358 16.66 -7.24 7.54
N MET A 359 16.25 -6.18 8.25
CA MET A 359 17.03 -5.52 9.29
C MET A 359 16.14 -4.90 10.36
N PRO A 360 16.65 -4.62 11.58
CA PRO A 360 15.89 -3.96 12.66
C PRO A 360 15.31 -2.63 12.21
N LEU A 361 14.02 -2.43 12.49
CA LEU A 361 13.28 -1.20 12.25
C LEU A 361 12.77 -0.63 13.57
N LEU A 362 13.16 0.58 13.87
CA LEU A 362 12.67 1.37 15.00
C LEU A 362 11.76 2.48 14.49
N GLN A 363 10.56 2.61 15.03
CA GLN A 363 9.61 3.61 14.57
C GLN A 363 9.01 4.42 15.73
N PHE A 364 8.74 5.69 15.46
CA PHE A 364 8.03 6.57 16.39
C PHE A 364 7.05 7.48 15.65
N ASN A 365 6.06 7.99 16.39
CA ASN A 365 5.15 9.01 15.88
C ASN A 365 5.18 10.26 16.77
N THR A 366 5.00 11.43 16.15
CA THR A 366 4.80 12.71 16.84
C THR A 366 3.56 13.42 16.31
N GLY A 367 3.08 14.42 17.06
CA GLY A 367 1.93 15.23 16.68
C GLY A 367 2.28 16.39 15.76
N GLY A 368 1.52 17.49 15.89
CA GLY A 368 1.74 18.75 15.21
C GLY A 368 0.81 19.02 14.03
N PHE A 369 -0.02 18.06 13.64
CA PHE A 369 -1.08 18.21 12.63
C PHE A 369 -2.47 18.07 13.24
N ARG A 370 -3.49 18.48 12.50
CA ARG A 370 -4.91 18.25 12.79
C ARG A 370 -5.66 17.84 11.52
N GLY A 371 -6.90 17.36 11.65
CA GLY A 371 -7.66 16.77 10.55
C GLY A 371 -7.42 15.28 10.43
N HIS A 372 -7.43 14.75 9.22
CA HIS A 372 -7.28 13.33 8.94
C HIS A 372 -6.18 13.12 7.91
N LEU A 373 -5.20 12.28 8.20
CA LEU A 373 -4.19 11.90 7.21
C LEU A 373 -4.87 11.29 5.97
N HIS A 374 -4.27 11.50 4.80
CA HIS A 374 -4.81 11.13 3.48
C HIS A 374 -6.10 11.87 3.11
N SER A 375 -6.37 13.01 3.72
CA SER A 375 -7.55 13.85 3.44
C SER A 375 -7.17 15.29 3.15
N ALA A 376 -8.06 16.02 2.47
CA ALA A 376 -7.86 17.42 2.15
C ALA A 376 -7.98 18.36 3.37
N ASP A 377 -8.43 17.84 4.52
CA ASP A 377 -8.60 18.60 5.77
C ASP A 377 -7.38 18.55 6.70
N VAL A 378 -6.29 17.89 6.26
CA VAL A 378 -5.04 17.88 7.03
C VAL A 378 -4.45 19.30 7.06
N GLU A 379 -4.15 19.77 8.27
CA GLU A 379 -3.58 21.10 8.49
C GLU A 379 -2.43 21.03 9.50
N LEU A 380 -1.45 21.93 9.33
CA LEU A 380 -0.39 22.15 10.31
C LEU A 380 -0.97 22.88 11.53
N ALA A 381 -0.89 22.27 12.70
CA ALA A 381 -1.40 22.83 13.96
C ALA A 381 -0.29 23.43 14.81
N ASP A 382 0.87 22.76 14.90
CA ASP A 382 2.03 23.20 15.66
C ASP A 382 3.31 22.84 14.89
N PRO A 383 3.99 23.85 14.28
CA PRO A 383 5.23 23.61 13.53
C PRO A 383 6.38 23.04 14.38
N TYR A 384 6.42 23.35 15.67
CA TYR A 384 7.46 22.84 16.54
C TYR A 384 7.28 21.35 16.80
N ASP A 385 6.07 20.93 17.18
CA ASP A 385 5.74 19.52 17.38
C ASP A 385 5.86 18.71 16.07
N ALA A 386 5.46 19.32 14.93
CA ALA A 386 5.48 18.64 13.65
C ALA A 386 6.89 18.42 13.09
N TYR A 387 7.80 19.38 13.29
CA TYR A 387 9.05 19.42 12.54
C TYR A 387 10.31 19.40 13.43
N VAL A 388 10.28 20.09 14.57
CA VAL A 388 11.45 20.22 15.45
C VAL A 388 11.56 19.04 16.42
N VAL A 389 10.43 18.60 16.98
CA VAL A 389 10.42 17.44 17.88
C VAL A 389 10.93 16.16 17.17
N PRO A 390 10.46 15.77 15.98
CA PRO A 390 11.02 14.59 15.30
C PRO A 390 12.53 14.72 15.01
N ALA A 391 13.04 15.92 14.74
CA ALA A 391 14.48 16.15 14.56
C ALA A 391 15.28 15.80 15.82
N LYS A 392 14.80 16.25 16.99
CA LYS A 392 15.41 15.89 18.28
C LYS A 392 15.35 14.38 18.53
N VAL A 393 14.19 13.76 18.29
CA VAL A 393 14.00 12.32 18.53
C VAL A 393 14.93 11.49 17.66
N PHE A 394 15.00 11.79 16.36
CA PHE A 394 15.94 11.11 15.44
C PHE A 394 17.40 11.23 15.92
N ALA A 395 17.84 12.46 16.25
CA ALA A 395 19.20 12.69 16.70
C ALA A 395 19.51 11.99 18.03
N LEU A 396 18.57 12.02 18.99
CA LEU A 396 18.71 11.34 20.27
C LEU A 396 18.75 9.81 20.13
N ILE A 397 17.92 9.22 19.26
CA ILE A 397 17.95 7.78 18.98
C ILE A 397 19.32 7.39 18.40
N ALA A 398 19.81 8.12 17.39
CA ALA A 398 21.11 7.85 16.79
C ALA A 398 22.23 7.94 17.82
N TYR A 399 22.24 9.01 18.66
CA TYR A 399 23.22 9.16 19.72
C TYR A 399 23.15 8.03 20.76
N LYS A 400 21.93 7.69 21.26
CA LYS A 400 21.73 6.61 22.24
C LYS A 400 22.15 5.24 21.73
N LEU A 401 22.01 4.99 20.43
CA LEU A 401 22.44 3.76 19.79
C LEU A 401 23.96 3.70 19.61
N LEU A 402 24.61 4.85 19.36
CA LEU A 402 26.01 4.92 18.97
C LEU A 402 26.96 5.47 20.05
N LYS A 403 26.46 5.95 21.21
CA LYS A 403 27.34 6.42 22.30
C LYS A 403 28.15 5.27 22.92
N GLY A 404 29.33 5.62 23.46
CA GLY A 404 30.23 4.65 24.09
C GLY A 404 30.80 3.65 23.10
N THR A 405 30.52 2.36 23.29
CA THR A 405 30.90 1.25 22.40
C THR A 405 29.75 0.77 21.49
N ALA A 406 28.69 1.55 21.37
CA ALA A 406 27.48 1.21 20.61
C ALA A 406 26.77 -0.08 21.07
N ASP A 407 26.87 -0.41 22.36
CA ASP A 407 26.37 -1.67 22.90
C ASP A 407 24.87 -1.86 22.65
N ARG A 408 24.10 -0.75 22.72
CA ARG A 408 22.65 -0.81 22.50
C ARG A 408 22.30 -1.18 21.06
N ALA A 409 22.99 -0.62 20.08
CA ALA A 409 22.80 -0.97 18.69
C ALA A 409 23.18 -2.43 18.43
N ARG A 410 24.32 -2.87 18.97
CA ARG A 410 24.80 -4.26 18.86
C ARG A 410 23.79 -5.25 19.45
N ALA A 411 23.23 -4.97 20.64
CA ALA A 411 22.22 -5.82 21.26
C ALA A 411 20.93 -5.95 20.42
N ILE A 412 20.48 -4.86 19.79
CA ILE A 412 19.34 -4.89 18.88
C ILE A 412 19.65 -5.76 17.65
N MET A 413 20.83 -5.58 17.03
CA MET A 413 21.28 -6.37 15.87
C MET A 413 21.39 -7.86 16.21
N GLU A 414 22.02 -8.21 17.34
CA GLU A 414 22.20 -9.60 17.80
C GLU A 414 20.86 -10.30 18.11
N SER A 415 19.88 -9.55 18.59
CA SER A 415 18.55 -10.09 18.91
C SER A 415 17.63 -10.22 17.70
N PHE A 416 17.98 -9.62 16.57
CA PHE A 416 17.17 -9.61 15.36
C PHE A 416 17.36 -10.89 14.55
N GLU A 417 16.25 -11.41 14.04
CA GLU A 417 16.22 -12.56 13.13
C GLU A 417 15.53 -12.12 11.84
N ALA A 418 16.30 -12.03 10.74
CA ALA A 418 15.75 -11.68 9.44
C ALA A 418 14.71 -12.73 9.00
N VAL A 419 13.53 -12.26 8.57
CA VAL A 419 12.47 -13.13 8.04
C VAL A 419 12.86 -13.72 6.69
N LEU A 420 13.60 -12.93 5.90
CA LEU A 420 14.11 -13.32 4.59
C LEU A 420 15.57 -12.93 4.50
N THR A 421 16.42 -13.82 4.01
CA THR A 421 17.78 -13.40 3.60
C THR A 421 17.67 -12.47 2.39
N ARG A 422 18.74 -11.70 2.13
CA ARG A 422 18.78 -10.83 0.95
C ARG A 422 18.58 -11.63 -0.36
N GLU A 423 19.18 -12.80 -0.47
CA GLU A 423 19.00 -13.67 -1.63
C GLU A 423 17.56 -14.19 -1.73
N GLN A 424 16.93 -14.52 -0.60
CA GLN A 424 15.53 -14.90 -0.58
C GLN A 424 14.63 -13.74 -0.99
N TYR A 425 14.94 -12.52 -0.55
CA TYR A 425 14.21 -11.32 -0.93
C TYR A 425 14.35 -11.00 -2.43
N LEU A 426 15.55 -11.04 -2.97
CA LEU A 426 15.82 -10.72 -4.38
C LEU A 426 15.47 -11.87 -5.34
N GLY A 427 15.50 -13.12 -4.87
CA GLY A 427 15.37 -14.33 -5.68
C GLY A 427 16.62 -14.68 -6.49
N SER A 428 16.85 -15.99 -6.79
CA SER A 428 18.05 -16.48 -7.50
C SER A 428 18.11 -16.04 -8.96
N ASP A 429 16.98 -15.66 -9.60
CA ASP A 429 16.89 -15.27 -11.01
C ASP A 429 16.34 -13.85 -11.15
N GLY A 430 16.43 -13.05 -10.07
CA GLY A 430 15.79 -11.76 -10.03
C GLY A 430 14.26 -11.84 -10.11
N GLU A 431 13.65 -13.03 -10.02
CA GLU A 431 12.23 -13.21 -9.77
C GLU A 431 12.00 -13.28 -8.26
N HIS A 432 11.38 -12.32 -7.78
CA HIS A 432 10.96 -11.86 -6.48
C HIS A 432 10.68 -12.85 -5.36
N ALA A 433 11.20 -12.53 -4.15
CA ALA A 433 10.65 -13.02 -2.89
C ALA A 433 9.13 -12.81 -2.82
N HIS A 434 8.62 -11.66 -3.28
CA HIS A 434 7.20 -11.44 -3.49
C HIS A 434 6.56 -12.47 -4.43
N GLN A 435 7.23 -12.97 -5.46
CA GLN A 435 6.69 -14.00 -6.36
C GLN A 435 6.92 -15.40 -5.83
N ARG A 436 8.04 -15.68 -5.13
CA ARG A 436 8.36 -17.00 -4.57
C ARG A 436 7.73 -17.29 -3.22
N ALA A 437 7.73 -16.34 -2.31
CA ALA A 437 6.87 -16.41 -1.12
C ALA A 437 5.42 -16.57 -1.55
N HIS A 438 5.11 -16.20 -2.78
CA HIS A 438 3.81 -16.23 -3.39
C HIS A 438 3.48 -17.52 -4.14
N GLY A 439 4.40 -18.47 -4.33
CA GLY A 439 4.12 -19.66 -5.13
C GLY A 439 3.53 -19.32 -6.51
N LEU A 440 3.71 -18.09 -6.97
CA LEU A 440 3.24 -17.56 -8.24
C LEU A 440 4.28 -17.77 -9.36
N THR A 441 4.88 -18.94 -9.42
CA THR A 441 5.22 -19.47 -10.72
C THR A 441 3.89 -19.82 -11.35
N ALA A 442 3.29 -18.89 -12.07
CA ALA A 442 2.33 -19.26 -13.08
C ALA A 442 3.04 -20.30 -13.96
N PRO A 443 2.48 -21.50 -14.17
CA PRO A 443 2.89 -22.24 -15.34
C PRO A 443 2.72 -21.25 -16.49
N ALA A 444 3.77 -21.10 -17.30
CA ALA A 444 3.70 -20.33 -18.53
C ALA A 444 2.37 -20.68 -19.18
N ALA A 445 1.54 -19.67 -19.44
CA ALA A 445 0.31 -19.91 -20.18
C ALA A 445 0.74 -20.63 -21.46
N PRO A 446 0.18 -21.80 -21.78
CA PRO A 446 0.46 -22.42 -23.05
C PRO A 446 0.05 -21.38 -24.09
N GLU A 447 1.01 -20.95 -24.88
CA GLU A 447 0.79 -20.09 -26.02
C GLU A 447 -0.34 -20.71 -26.84
N GLY A 448 -1.43 -19.95 -27.03
CA GLY A 448 -2.38 -20.12 -28.10
C GLY A 448 -2.97 -21.50 -28.29
N HIS A 449 -3.71 -22.04 -27.33
CA HIS A 449 -4.67 -23.09 -27.61
C HIS A 449 -6.09 -22.57 -27.38
N HIS A 450 -6.71 -22.24 -28.50
CA HIS A 450 -8.14 -22.06 -28.65
C HIS A 450 -8.93 -23.07 -27.81
N LEU A 451 -10.02 -22.63 -27.20
CA LEU A 451 -11.06 -23.40 -26.50
C LEU A 451 -11.69 -24.56 -27.32
N CYS A 452 -11.02 -25.05 -28.33
CA CYS A 452 -11.47 -26.17 -29.20
C CYS A 452 -11.19 -27.55 -28.56
N GLY A 453 -10.36 -27.64 -27.48
CA GLY A 453 -9.99 -28.93 -26.89
C GLY A 453 -11.02 -29.50 -25.90
N LEU A 454 -11.82 -28.68 -25.21
CA LEU A 454 -12.80 -29.19 -24.22
C LEU A 454 -14.09 -29.69 -24.87
N MET A 455 -14.47 -29.18 -26.05
CA MET A 455 -15.62 -29.70 -26.82
C MET A 455 -15.34 -31.08 -27.46
N SER A 456 -14.07 -31.38 -27.73
CA SER A 456 -13.70 -32.70 -28.29
C SER A 456 -13.69 -33.82 -27.23
N LEU A 457 -13.42 -33.52 -25.95
CA LEU A 457 -13.46 -34.52 -24.87
C LEU A 457 -14.90 -34.92 -24.49
N LEU A 458 -15.84 -33.99 -24.56
CA LEU A 458 -17.27 -34.28 -24.33
C LEU A 458 -17.91 -35.06 -25.49
N ALA A 459 -17.41 -34.88 -26.71
CA ALA A 459 -17.90 -35.66 -27.88
C ALA A 459 -17.43 -37.13 -27.87
N VAL A 460 -16.33 -37.46 -27.17
CA VAL A 460 -15.83 -38.84 -27.04
C VAL A 460 -16.57 -39.63 -25.96
N LEU A 461 -17.14 -38.96 -24.94
CA LEU A 461 -17.88 -39.63 -23.87
C LEU A 461 -19.33 -39.97 -24.21
N PHE A 462 -19.87 -39.51 -25.36
CA PHE A 462 -21.23 -39.79 -25.80
C PHE A 462 -21.33 -40.65 -27.06
N LYS A 463 -20.25 -41.24 -27.58
CA LYS A 463 -20.33 -42.28 -28.60
C LYS A 463 -20.60 -43.64 -27.95
N ARG A 464 -21.89 -43.98 -27.79
CA ARG A 464 -22.31 -45.36 -27.54
C ARG A 464 -22.08 -46.20 -28.79
N PRO A 465 -21.52 -47.42 -28.68
CA PRO A 465 -21.41 -48.31 -29.82
C PRO A 465 -22.81 -48.81 -30.24
N HIS A 466 -23.13 -48.67 -31.51
CA HIS A 466 -24.29 -49.31 -32.13
C HIS A 466 -24.09 -50.83 -32.09
N HIS A 467 -24.88 -51.53 -31.29
CA HIS A 467 -25.07 -52.96 -31.43
C HIS A 467 -26.36 -53.20 -32.23
N PRO A 468 -26.30 -53.93 -33.32
CA PRO A 468 -27.48 -54.23 -34.13
C PRO A 468 -28.18 -55.51 -33.63
N LYS A 469 -29.17 -55.37 -32.75
CA LYS A 469 -30.19 -56.39 -32.44
C LYS A 469 -31.13 -55.90 -31.35
N SER A 470 -32.21 -55.24 -31.74
CA SER A 470 -33.48 -55.18 -30.98
C SER A 470 -34.51 -54.33 -31.75
N ARG A 471 -34.78 -54.73 -32.96
CA ARG A 471 -36.05 -54.39 -33.60
C ARG A 471 -36.97 -55.61 -33.37
N GLU A 472 -37.63 -55.63 -32.22
CA GLU A 472 -38.83 -56.50 -32.00
C GLU A 472 -39.10 -56.49 -30.50
N ILE A 473 -39.68 -55.47 -29.96
CA ILE A 473 -40.48 -55.42 -28.70
C ILE A 473 -40.87 -53.94 -28.49
N CYS A 474 -41.76 -53.45 -29.32
CA CYS A 474 -42.53 -52.23 -29.01
C CYS A 474 -43.78 -52.12 -29.94
N LYS A 475 -44.46 -53.22 -30.05
CA LYS A 475 -45.81 -53.29 -30.66
C LYS A 475 -46.73 -54.09 -29.78
N GLU A 476 -46.85 -53.79 -28.51
CA GLU A 476 -47.96 -54.35 -27.71
C GLU A 476 -48.00 -53.65 -26.35
N ARG A 477 -48.60 -52.48 -26.32
CA ARG A 477 -49.25 -51.87 -25.14
C ARG A 477 -49.75 -50.45 -25.45
N SER A 478 -50.63 -50.39 -26.47
CA SER A 478 -51.54 -49.27 -26.64
C SER A 478 -52.95 -49.80 -26.84
N ARG A 479 -53.56 -50.23 -25.73
CA ARG A 479 -55.01 -50.36 -25.60
C ARG A 479 -55.38 -50.63 -24.15
N ARG A 480 -56.14 -49.71 -23.62
CA ARG A 480 -56.93 -49.67 -22.35
C ARG A 480 -56.36 -48.68 -21.36
N HIS A 481 -56.94 -47.52 -21.14
CA HIS A 481 -58.23 -47.21 -20.57
C HIS A 481 -58.60 -45.74 -20.82
N ARG A 482 -59.87 -45.56 -21.25
CA ARG A 482 -60.50 -44.22 -21.31
C ARG A 482 -61.15 -43.89 -20.00
N SER A 483 -61.00 -42.56 -19.65
CA SER A 483 -62.02 -41.58 -19.14
C SER A 483 -62.53 -41.71 -17.71
N PRO A 484 -63.22 -40.65 -17.15
CA PRO A 484 -63.04 -39.21 -17.32
C PRO A 484 -63.19 -38.43 -15.98
N SER A 485 -63.05 -37.10 -16.08
CA SER A 485 -63.65 -36.06 -15.19
C SER A 485 -63.04 -35.78 -13.84
N SER A 486 -62.53 -34.57 -13.61
CA SER A 486 -63.31 -33.47 -13.09
C SER A 486 -62.52 -32.16 -12.99
N VAL A 487 -63.20 -31.12 -13.37
CA VAL A 487 -62.93 -29.70 -13.30
C VAL A 487 -62.68 -29.23 -11.87
N GLY A 488 -61.66 -28.38 -11.68
CA GLY A 488 -61.45 -27.65 -10.44
C GLY A 488 -60.72 -26.34 -10.71
N LEU A 489 -61.51 -25.31 -11.09
CA LEU A 489 -61.06 -23.93 -11.07
C LEU A 489 -60.66 -23.53 -9.63
N TYR A 490 -59.43 -23.02 -9.48
CA TYR A 490 -59.15 -22.11 -8.37
C TYR A 490 -58.66 -20.75 -8.90
N ARG A 491 -59.49 -19.74 -8.61
CA ARG A 491 -59.34 -18.34 -8.97
C ARG A 491 -58.11 -17.73 -8.25
N SER A 492 -57.38 -16.94 -9.00
CA SER A 492 -56.48 -15.92 -8.53
C SER A 492 -57.21 -14.85 -7.73
N THR A 493 -56.85 -14.62 -6.48
CA THR A 493 -57.01 -13.36 -5.79
C THR A 493 -56.05 -13.34 -4.61
N SER A 494 -54.98 -12.55 -4.68
CA SER A 494 -54.30 -11.90 -3.52
C SER A 494 -52.89 -11.45 -3.89
N ILE A 495 -52.73 -10.60 -4.91
CA ILE A 495 -51.54 -9.72 -5.04
C ILE A 495 -52.04 -8.36 -5.52
N LYS A 496 -52.75 -7.65 -4.67
CA LYS A 496 -53.09 -6.23 -4.81
C LYS A 496 -53.46 -5.66 -3.43
N ARG A 497 -52.48 -5.58 -2.52
CA ARG A 497 -52.59 -4.78 -1.27
C ARG A 497 -51.23 -4.63 -0.58
N TRP A 498 -50.21 -4.08 -1.31
CA TRP A 498 -48.97 -3.67 -0.67
C TRP A 498 -48.32 -2.41 -1.29
N PHE A 499 -49.08 -1.63 -2.04
CA PHE A 499 -48.61 -0.41 -2.69
C PHE A 499 -49.50 0.81 -2.40
N VAL A 500 -49.95 0.98 -1.15
CA VAL A 500 -50.51 2.26 -0.69
C VAL A 500 -50.28 2.38 0.81
N ARG A 501 -49.14 2.91 1.18
CA ARG A 501 -48.81 3.60 2.46
C ARG A 501 -47.28 3.70 2.56
N HIS A 502 -46.70 4.73 2.03
CA HIS A 502 -45.43 5.36 2.42
C HIS A 502 -45.07 6.44 1.39
N ASN A 503 -45.98 7.38 1.20
CA ASN A 503 -45.71 8.62 0.44
C ASN A 503 -46.28 9.81 1.22
N ASP A 504 -45.87 9.98 2.48
CA ASP A 504 -46.11 11.20 3.23
C ASP A 504 -45.11 11.34 4.37
N LEU A 505 -43.87 11.63 4.03
CA LEU A 505 -42.83 12.11 4.99
C LEU A 505 -41.59 12.63 4.22
N LEU A 506 -41.76 13.61 3.34
CA LEU A 506 -40.66 14.45 2.86
C LEU A 506 -41.26 15.75 2.29
N ASN A 507 -41.65 16.70 3.18
CA ASN A 507 -41.64 18.12 2.85
C ASN A 507 -41.79 18.97 4.14
N PRO A 508 -40.77 19.61 4.67
CA PRO A 508 -40.95 20.74 5.57
C PRO A 508 -41.01 22.04 4.74
N ARG A 509 -42.17 22.67 4.77
CA ARG A 509 -42.39 24.03 4.27
C ARG A 509 -41.59 25.04 5.10
N SER A 510 -40.98 25.95 4.39
CA SER A 510 -40.53 27.25 4.85
C SER A 510 -41.66 28.07 5.44
N GLU A 511 -41.52 28.56 6.67
CA GLU A 511 -42.16 29.79 7.12
C GLU A 511 -41.16 30.62 7.92
N GLY A 512 -40.90 31.82 7.40
CA GLY A 512 -40.17 32.87 8.06
C GLY A 512 -41.01 33.56 9.11
N THR A 513 -40.35 34.19 10.06
CA THR A 513 -40.59 35.60 10.50
C THR A 513 -39.57 35.97 11.59
N SER A 514 -38.85 37.02 11.32
CA SER A 514 -38.47 38.21 12.10
C SER A 514 -38.68 38.17 13.65
N LYS A 515 -37.60 38.22 14.41
CA LYS A 515 -37.21 39.36 15.26
C LYS A 515 -35.74 39.19 15.66
#